data_4b1b31e6cadf169816d5e164d58c6f0a
#
_entry.id   4b1b31e6cadf169816d5e164d58c6f0a
#
_cell.length_a   1.000
_cell.length_b   1.000
_cell.length_c   1.000
_cell.angle_alpha   90.00
_cell.angle_beta   90.00
_cell.angle_gamma   90.00
#
_symmetry.space_group_name_H-M   'P 1'
#
loop_
_entity.id
_entity.type
_entity.pdbx_description
1 polymer ?
#
loop_
_entity_poly.entity_id
_entity_poly.type
_entity_poly.pdbx_seq_one_letter_code
_entity_poly.pdbx_strand_id
1 'polypeptide(L)'
;MKKTFLKKLVTASIAAVTALSVFRGVPTFADDNDVATAKANGETSAKVSINKVLNIAEGITTPEATFTFTFTPKTGTSSNGAPYETIDSSNGQITDKNVSYSGTDVLATGQTNIEKDTGDIFREVNYTHAGEYVYTVAEKQNVGWKVIQKNGSPIDFMTYDNRNYEMHVIVKNKTTGGTYISSVYFKQVSPSVNGKVKPSESGTTYKYDLFTNIYRKNAGKITDPNEPNPNKPNVSKVDPNAKSLVIKKVVSGATADKSKDFTFKLTFTKASTETSQSITGKIGETSKTFVYGQETTITLRHDQSLVFDTIPAGTRYKLVETGSQGYTASAAYKENGASKNQAGTVSTNFTQDSILVGEKPNNNTITNSLPDVTPTGLLIDNLPFILMIGLSLAGFVILSKKRRQA
;
A
#
# COMPACT_ATOMS: atom_id res chain seq x y z
N MET A 1 -16.17 -35.78 -9.88
CA MET A 1 -16.09 -35.22 -8.51
C MET A 1 -14.68 -34.79 -8.02
N LYS A 2 -13.56 -35.28 -8.59
CA LYS A 2 -12.21 -34.95 -8.10
C LYS A 2 -11.64 -33.58 -8.58
N LYS A 3 -12.09 -33.01 -9.69
CA LYS A 3 -11.56 -31.74 -10.23
C LYS A 3 -12.10 -30.47 -9.53
N THR A 4 -13.27 -30.54 -8.92
CA THR A 4 -13.90 -29.39 -8.24
C THR A 4 -13.35 -29.20 -6.83
N PHE A 5 -12.88 -30.25 -6.21
CA PHE A 5 -12.26 -30.20 -4.87
C PHE A 5 -10.86 -29.56 -4.90
N LEU A 6 -10.08 -29.84 -5.94
CA LEU A 6 -8.75 -29.27 -6.12
C LEU A 6 -8.80 -27.75 -6.39
N LYS A 7 -9.80 -27.27 -7.16
CA LYS A 7 -9.98 -25.82 -7.39
C LYS A 7 -10.37 -25.05 -6.13
N LYS A 8 -11.16 -25.64 -5.24
CA LYS A 8 -11.52 -25.03 -3.94
C LYS A 8 -10.33 -25.02 -2.96
N LEU A 9 -9.44 -26.02 -3.02
CA LEU A 9 -8.25 -26.06 -2.16
C LEU A 9 -7.21 -25.02 -2.59
N VAL A 10 -7.03 -24.81 -3.91
CA VAL A 10 -6.09 -23.80 -4.45
C VAL A 10 -6.59 -22.39 -4.17
N THR A 11 -7.90 -22.13 -4.22
CA THR A 11 -8.46 -20.81 -3.91
C THR A 11 -8.39 -20.49 -2.42
N ALA A 12 -8.53 -21.50 -1.54
CA ALA A 12 -8.38 -21.30 -0.09
C ALA A 12 -6.92 -21.09 0.32
N SER A 13 -5.96 -21.72 -0.37
CA SER A 13 -4.52 -21.55 -0.08
C SER A 13 -3.98 -20.19 -0.54
N ILE A 14 -4.51 -19.61 -1.62
CA ILE A 14 -4.11 -18.27 -2.08
C ILE A 14 -4.67 -17.18 -1.16
N ALA A 15 -5.90 -17.36 -0.64
CA ALA A 15 -6.47 -16.42 0.36
C ALA A 15 -5.73 -16.49 1.71
N ALA A 16 -5.20 -17.66 2.11
CA ALA A 16 -4.43 -17.81 3.33
C ALA A 16 -3.01 -17.22 3.21
N VAL A 17 -2.39 -17.30 2.02
CA VAL A 17 -1.05 -16.75 1.78
C VAL A 17 -1.07 -15.22 1.73
N THR A 18 -2.14 -14.60 1.17
CA THR A 18 -2.27 -13.14 1.18
C THR A 18 -2.60 -12.57 2.56
N ALA A 19 -3.28 -13.33 3.44
CA ALA A 19 -3.53 -12.91 4.81
C ALA A 19 -2.26 -13.01 5.69
N LEU A 20 -1.34 -13.95 5.40
CA LEU A 20 -0.09 -14.10 6.15
C LEU A 20 0.99 -13.07 5.77
N SER A 21 0.93 -12.49 4.56
CA SER A 21 1.92 -11.50 4.11
C SER A 21 1.76 -10.12 4.75
N VAL A 22 0.60 -9.82 5.34
CA VAL A 22 0.32 -8.55 6.02
C VAL A 22 1.01 -8.45 7.39
N PHE A 23 1.51 -9.56 7.94
CA PHE A 23 2.14 -9.65 9.27
C PHE A 23 3.61 -10.10 9.23
N ARG A 24 4.35 -9.78 8.18
CA ARG A 24 5.81 -9.88 8.30
C ARG A 24 6.29 -8.86 9.33
N GLY A 25 6.99 -9.33 10.36
CA GLY A 25 7.50 -8.53 11.46
C GLY A 25 6.77 -8.72 12.80
N VAL A 26 5.84 -9.67 12.90
CA VAL A 26 5.39 -10.14 14.21
C VAL A 26 6.43 -11.14 14.71
N PRO A 27 7.04 -10.92 15.90
CA PRO A 27 7.99 -11.89 16.44
C PRO A 27 7.34 -13.25 16.59
N THR A 28 8.05 -14.30 16.15
CA THR A 28 7.60 -15.69 16.32
C THR A 28 8.09 -16.21 17.65
N PHE A 29 7.17 -16.80 18.44
CA PHE A 29 7.51 -17.40 19.73
C PHE A 29 7.83 -18.88 19.54
N ALA A 30 8.77 -19.39 20.34
CA ALA A 30 9.09 -20.79 20.42
C ALA A 30 8.62 -21.37 21.75
N ASP A 31 8.11 -22.57 21.75
CA ASP A 31 8.15 -23.41 22.92
C ASP A 31 9.62 -23.57 23.32
N ASP A 32 9.95 -23.75 24.59
CA ASP A 32 11.26 -23.68 25.24
C ASP A 32 12.47 -24.39 24.54
N ASN A 33 12.47 -24.39 23.20
CA ASN A 33 13.52 -25.01 22.40
C ASN A 33 14.68 -24.04 22.16
N ASP A 34 15.86 -24.61 22.17
CA ASP A 34 17.19 -24.02 21.95
C ASP A 34 17.34 -23.08 20.74
N VAL A 35 16.43 -23.16 19.76
CA VAL A 35 16.43 -22.35 18.53
C VAL A 35 16.01 -20.89 18.75
N ALA A 36 15.39 -20.53 19.88
CA ALA A 36 15.01 -19.18 20.21
C ALA A 36 16.10 -18.39 20.95
N THR A 37 17.23 -19.02 21.19
CA THR A 37 18.34 -18.44 21.93
C THR A 37 19.55 -18.25 21.00
N ALA A 38 20.02 -16.97 20.91
CA ALA A 38 21.29 -16.68 20.26
C ALA A 38 22.43 -17.25 21.09
N LYS A 39 23.35 -18.01 20.49
CA LYS A 39 24.43 -18.72 21.17
C LYS A 39 25.80 -18.25 20.70
N ALA A 40 26.75 -18.28 21.62
CA ALA A 40 28.15 -18.11 21.33
C ALA A 40 28.68 -19.26 20.47
N ASN A 41 29.71 -19.01 19.68
CA ASN A 41 30.50 -20.00 19.00
C ASN A 41 31.79 -20.22 19.82
N GLY A 42 31.84 -21.34 20.60
CA GLY A 42 32.86 -21.52 21.60
C GLY A 42 32.84 -20.41 22.66
N GLU A 43 33.99 -19.76 22.89
CA GLU A 43 34.11 -18.57 23.76
C GLU A 43 34.07 -17.25 23.02
N THR A 44 33.61 -17.26 21.73
CA THR A 44 33.31 -16.02 20.97
C THR A 44 31.90 -15.61 21.28
N SER A 45 31.72 -14.38 21.83
CA SER A 45 30.43 -13.83 22.25
C SER A 45 29.35 -13.94 21.17
N ALA A 46 28.13 -14.33 21.60
CA ALA A 46 26.94 -14.25 20.78
C ALA A 46 26.70 -12.79 20.37
N LYS A 47 26.32 -12.58 19.09
CA LYS A 47 25.99 -11.27 18.53
C LYS A 47 24.50 -11.23 18.22
N VAL A 48 23.87 -10.12 18.54
CA VAL A 48 22.43 -9.92 18.35
C VAL A 48 22.16 -8.53 17.76
N SER A 49 21.24 -8.47 16.81
CA SER A 49 20.68 -7.22 16.31
C SER A 49 19.16 -7.21 16.46
N ILE A 50 18.60 -6.02 16.67
CA ILE A 50 17.15 -5.79 16.59
C ILE A 50 16.85 -5.40 15.14
N ASN A 51 16.01 -6.19 14.48
CA ASN A 51 15.49 -5.89 13.17
C ASN A 51 14.24 -5.03 13.32
N LYS A 52 14.27 -3.84 12.74
CA LYS A 52 13.15 -2.93 12.69
C LYS A 52 12.35 -3.17 11.41
N VAL A 53 11.08 -3.46 11.56
CA VAL A 53 10.14 -3.66 10.45
C VAL A 53 9.26 -2.42 10.32
N LEU A 54 9.29 -1.78 9.15
CA LEU A 54 8.39 -0.69 8.78
C LEU A 54 7.42 -1.18 7.72
N ASN A 55 6.17 -1.45 8.13
CA ASN A 55 5.10 -1.75 7.19
C ASN A 55 4.68 -0.48 6.46
N ILE A 56 4.70 -0.53 5.13
CA ILE A 56 4.38 0.57 4.23
C ILE A 56 3.67 0.02 3.01
N ALA A 57 2.71 0.76 2.47
CA ALA A 57 2.01 0.35 1.26
C ALA A 57 2.74 0.85 -0.01
N GLU A 58 2.50 0.17 -1.11
CA GLU A 58 2.97 0.59 -2.44
C GLU A 58 2.46 2.00 -2.79
N GLY A 59 3.25 2.77 -3.50
CA GLY A 59 2.89 4.14 -3.92
C GLY A 59 3.00 5.19 -2.81
N ILE A 60 3.68 4.86 -1.72
CA ILE A 60 4.03 5.76 -0.63
C ILE A 60 5.54 5.91 -0.58
N THR A 61 6.03 7.14 -0.49
CA THR A 61 7.45 7.43 -0.23
C THR A 61 7.77 7.11 1.23
N THR A 62 8.86 6.39 1.46
CA THR A 62 9.34 6.08 2.81
C THR A 62 9.66 7.36 3.56
N PRO A 63 9.21 7.49 4.82
CA PRO A 63 9.42 8.70 5.59
C PRO A 63 10.87 8.82 6.07
N GLU A 64 11.34 10.04 6.29
CA GLU A 64 12.53 10.26 7.12
C GLU A 64 12.16 10.06 8.58
N ALA A 65 12.62 8.94 9.15
CA ALA A 65 12.29 8.53 10.50
C ALA A 65 13.46 7.85 11.19
N THR A 66 13.65 8.14 12.47
CA THR A 66 14.58 7.41 13.32
C THR A 66 13.83 6.76 14.47
N PHE A 67 13.97 5.45 14.57
CA PHE A 67 13.40 4.66 15.65
C PHE A 67 14.52 4.33 16.65
N THR A 68 14.27 4.63 17.92
CA THR A 68 15.25 4.48 19.00
C THR A 68 14.79 3.34 19.91
N PHE A 69 15.67 2.39 20.16
CA PHE A 69 15.47 1.30 21.10
C PHE A 69 16.23 1.56 22.37
N THR A 70 15.52 1.49 23.50
CA THR A 70 16.07 1.71 24.85
C THR A 70 16.32 0.38 25.55
N PHE A 71 17.38 0.34 26.36
CA PHE A 71 17.77 -0.82 27.16
C PHE A 71 17.87 -0.38 28.61
N THR A 72 16.78 -0.57 29.35
CA THR A 72 16.71 -0.21 30.76
C THR A 72 17.11 -1.40 31.62
N PRO A 73 18.14 -1.26 32.49
CA PRO A 73 18.51 -2.30 33.43
C PRO A 73 17.34 -2.78 34.29
N LYS A 74 17.22 -4.09 34.45
CA LYS A 74 16.20 -4.70 35.30
C LYS A 74 16.84 -5.42 36.47
N THR A 75 16.41 -5.10 37.68
CA THR A 75 16.75 -5.82 38.92
C THR A 75 15.75 -6.95 39.16
N GLY A 76 16.16 -8.01 39.86
CA GLY A 76 15.31 -9.14 40.15
C GLY A 76 16.09 -10.41 40.37
N THR A 77 15.40 -11.54 40.28
CA THR A 77 15.98 -12.86 40.39
C THR A 77 15.53 -13.75 39.23
N SER A 78 16.41 -14.62 38.83
CA SER A 78 16.13 -15.68 37.86
C SER A 78 15.20 -16.76 38.42
N SER A 79 14.75 -17.68 37.57
CA SER A 79 13.83 -18.75 37.96
C SER A 79 14.44 -19.71 38.99
N ASN A 80 15.77 -19.79 39.13
CA ASN A 80 16.47 -20.58 40.13
C ASN A 80 16.82 -19.80 41.41
N GLY A 81 16.30 -18.52 41.52
CA GLY A 81 16.48 -17.67 42.69
C GLY A 81 17.79 -16.88 42.74
N ALA A 82 18.68 -17.03 41.74
CA ALA A 82 19.90 -16.23 41.66
C ALA A 82 19.56 -14.78 41.28
N PRO A 83 20.17 -13.74 41.90
CA PRO A 83 19.94 -12.36 41.56
C PRO A 83 20.48 -12.07 40.14
N TYR A 84 19.88 -11.13 39.46
CA TYR A 84 20.43 -10.57 38.22
C TYR A 84 21.64 -9.69 38.54
N GLU A 85 22.62 -9.67 37.64
CA GLU A 85 23.79 -8.84 37.79
C GLU A 85 23.46 -7.34 37.76
N THR A 86 24.18 -6.57 38.52
CA THR A 86 24.05 -5.10 38.50
C THR A 86 24.63 -4.54 37.23
N ILE A 87 23.86 -3.71 36.55
CA ILE A 87 24.24 -3.04 35.33
C ILE A 87 24.54 -1.58 35.64
N ASP A 88 25.74 -1.12 35.28
CA ASP A 88 26.20 0.26 35.41
C ASP A 88 27.11 0.66 34.24
N SER A 89 27.64 1.89 34.28
CA SER A 89 28.47 2.45 33.21
C SER A 89 29.74 1.65 32.90
N SER A 90 30.20 0.83 33.83
CA SER A 90 31.41 -0.02 33.68
C SER A 90 31.09 -1.47 33.36
N ASN A 91 29.85 -1.92 33.60
CA ASN A 91 29.42 -3.30 33.54
C ASN A 91 28.03 -3.44 32.90
N GLY A 92 28.02 -3.85 31.64
CA GLY A 92 26.80 -4.25 30.93
C GLY A 92 25.92 -3.13 30.42
N GLN A 93 26.28 -1.84 30.56
CA GLN A 93 25.47 -0.74 30.06
C GLN A 93 25.38 -0.77 28.53
N ILE A 94 24.16 -0.85 28.00
CA ILE A 94 23.85 -0.74 26.58
C ILE A 94 23.30 0.65 26.33
N THR A 95 23.91 1.40 25.42
CA THR A 95 23.37 2.70 24.95
C THR A 95 22.23 2.48 23.98
N ASP A 96 21.32 3.46 23.91
CA ASP A 96 20.22 3.45 22.95
C ASP A 96 20.72 3.14 21.53
N LYS A 97 19.98 2.31 20.79
CA LYS A 97 20.30 1.99 19.39
C LYS A 97 19.26 2.58 18.48
N ASN A 98 19.72 3.07 17.33
CA ASN A 98 18.90 3.77 16.36
C ASN A 98 18.83 3.01 15.03
N VAL A 99 17.65 3.03 14.42
CA VAL A 99 17.45 2.61 13.03
C VAL A 99 16.76 3.75 12.28
N SER A 100 17.38 4.22 11.21
CA SER A 100 16.88 5.36 10.43
C SER A 100 16.42 4.93 9.05
N TYR A 101 15.27 5.46 8.64
CA TYR A 101 14.69 5.35 7.31
C TYR A 101 14.69 6.70 6.61
N SER A 102 14.69 6.68 5.28
CA SER A 102 14.64 7.87 4.44
C SER A 102 13.91 7.59 3.13
N GLY A 103 13.62 8.61 2.34
CA GLY A 103 12.98 8.46 1.02
C GLY A 103 13.80 7.64 0.00
N THR A 104 15.07 7.34 0.29
CA THR A 104 15.92 6.46 -0.53
C THR A 104 15.72 4.97 -0.22
N ASP A 105 15.06 4.64 0.88
CA ASP A 105 14.70 3.27 1.24
C ASP A 105 13.43 2.88 0.48
N VAL A 106 13.59 2.27 -0.68
CA VAL A 106 12.48 1.96 -1.58
C VAL A 106 11.88 0.61 -1.25
N LEU A 107 10.54 0.57 -1.17
CA LEU A 107 9.79 -0.68 -1.04
C LEU A 107 10.01 -1.53 -2.29
N ALA A 108 10.53 -2.73 -2.15
CA ALA A 108 10.71 -3.64 -3.28
C ALA A 108 9.35 -4.13 -3.84
N THR A 109 9.31 -4.40 -5.13
CA THR A 109 8.08 -4.85 -5.80
C THR A 109 7.52 -6.11 -5.14
N GLY A 110 6.24 -6.07 -4.78
CA GLY A 110 5.54 -7.16 -4.11
C GLY A 110 5.83 -7.29 -2.62
N GLN A 111 6.69 -6.44 -2.05
CA GLN A 111 6.88 -6.37 -0.60
C GLN A 111 5.87 -5.41 0.04
N THR A 112 5.68 -5.57 1.35
CA THR A 112 4.76 -4.76 2.17
C THR A 112 5.45 -4.10 3.35
N ASN A 113 6.77 -4.28 3.46
CA ASN A 113 7.60 -3.74 4.52
C ASN A 113 9.01 -3.44 4.02
N ILE A 114 9.71 -2.60 4.78
CA ILE A 114 11.14 -2.34 4.65
C ILE A 114 11.78 -2.69 5.99
N GLU A 115 12.85 -3.47 5.96
CA GLU A 115 13.54 -3.95 7.14
C GLU A 115 14.95 -3.36 7.23
N LYS A 116 15.33 -2.95 8.43
CA LYS A 116 16.68 -2.47 8.77
C LYS A 116 17.01 -2.91 10.18
N ASP A 117 18.27 -3.18 10.46
CA ASP A 117 18.71 -3.62 11.78
C ASP A 117 19.66 -2.62 12.47
N THR A 118 19.82 -2.82 13.77
CA THR A 118 20.68 -1.97 14.62
C THR A 118 22.16 -2.25 14.45
N GLY A 119 22.54 -3.30 13.73
CA GLY A 119 23.83 -3.95 13.92
C GLY A 119 23.90 -4.65 15.29
N ASP A 120 25.07 -5.18 15.63
CA ASP A 120 25.28 -5.85 16.92
C ASP A 120 25.07 -4.89 18.10
N ILE A 121 24.04 -5.14 18.91
CA ILE A 121 23.69 -4.29 20.06
C ILE A 121 24.74 -4.33 21.17
N PHE A 122 25.58 -5.38 21.22
CA PHE A 122 26.63 -5.57 22.20
C PHE A 122 27.98 -4.98 21.78
N ARG A 123 28.05 -4.40 20.60
CA ARG A 123 29.25 -3.69 20.18
C ARG A 123 29.56 -2.59 21.21
N GLU A 124 30.78 -2.61 21.75
CA GLU A 124 31.26 -1.67 22.77
C GLU A 124 30.68 -1.89 24.18
N VAL A 125 29.95 -2.99 24.42
CA VAL A 125 29.48 -3.35 25.75
C VAL A 125 30.48 -4.25 26.45
N ASN A 126 30.85 -3.88 27.68
CA ASN A 126 31.77 -4.67 28.52
C ASN A 126 30.99 -5.33 29.65
N TYR A 127 31.16 -6.63 29.84
CA TYR A 127 30.65 -7.41 30.97
C TYR A 127 31.81 -7.87 31.83
N THR A 128 31.90 -7.33 33.06
CA THR A 128 33.03 -7.57 33.93
C THR A 128 32.92 -8.90 34.73
N HIS A 129 31.71 -9.44 34.88
CA HIS A 129 31.41 -10.62 35.64
C HIS A 129 30.59 -11.65 34.84
N ALA A 130 30.74 -12.90 35.14
CA ALA A 130 29.83 -13.96 34.69
C ALA A 130 28.51 -13.88 35.49
N GLY A 131 27.37 -13.99 34.80
CA GLY A 131 26.06 -13.94 35.42
C GLY A 131 24.96 -13.73 34.40
N GLU A 132 23.76 -13.44 34.89
CA GLU A 132 22.58 -13.12 34.08
C GLU A 132 22.24 -11.62 34.18
N TYR A 133 22.36 -10.93 33.06
CA TYR A 133 22.03 -9.51 32.92
C TYR A 133 20.69 -9.38 32.23
N VAL A 134 19.78 -8.59 32.77
CA VAL A 134 18.44 -8.45 32.24
C VAL A 134 18.10 -6.99 31.96
N TYR A 135 17.54 -6.75 30.78
CA TYR A 135 17.13 -5.43 30.31
C TYR A 135 15.67 -5.44 29.90
N THR A 136 14.96 -4.37 30.23
CA THR A 136 13.71 -4.04 29.55
C THR A 136 14.05 -3.34 28.23
N VAL A 137 13.56 -3.90 27.13
CA VAL A 137 13.78 -3.36 25.77
C VAL A 137 12.46 -2.81 25.24
N ALA A 138 12.48 -1.55 24.84
CA ALA A 138 11.31 -0.85 24.34
C ALA A 138 11.69 0.06 23.16
N GLU A 139 10.74 0.29 22.26
CA GLU A 139 10.84 1.34 21.25
C GLU A 139 10.37 2.67 21.84
N LYS A 140 11.20 3.71 21.74
CA LYS A 140 10.83 5.07 22.15
C LYS A 140 9.81 5.63 21.16
N GLN A 141 8.61 5.89 21.63
CA GLN A 141 7.56 6.44 20.78
C GLN A 141 7.75 7.95 20.57
N ASN A 142 7.65 8.37 19.31
CA ASN A 142 7.58 9.79 19.00
C ASN A 142 6.11 10.23 18.93
N VAL A 143 5.63 10.88 19.99
CA VAL A 143 4.23 11.26 20.17
C VAL A 143 3.74 12.42 19.28
N GLY A 144 4.55 12.95 18.40
CA GLY A 144 4.19 14.10 17.56
C GLY A 144 3.94 13.77 16.08
N TRP A 145 4.03 12.50 15.68
CA TRP A 145 4.01 12.15 14.28
C TRP A 145 2.61 12.02 13.68
N LYS A 146 2.06 13.14 13.23
CA LYS A 146 0.77 13.15 12.59
C LYS A 146 0.57 14.43 11.79
N VAL A 147 0.39 14.31 10.48
CA VAL A 147 -0.08 15.41 9.64
C VAL A 147 -1.59 15.33 9.55
N ILE A 148 -2.29 16.38 9.98
CA ILE A 148 -3.75 16.40 10.12
C ILE A 148 -4.36 17.37 9.12
N GLN A 149 -5.47 16.99 8.47
CA GLN A 149 -6.31 17.86 7.66
C GLN A 149 -7.06 18.88 8.52
N LYS A 150 -7.57 19.97 7.90
CA LYS A 150 -8.42 20.97 8.57
C LYS A 150 -9.65 20.38 9.26
N ASN A 151 -10.18 19.25 8.76
CA ASN A 151 -11.33 18.55 9.34
C ASN A 151 -10.94 17.53 10.44
N GLY A 152 -9.70 17.51 10.88
CA GLY A 152 -9.22 16.60 11.93
C GLY A 152 -8.82 15.20 11.43
N SER A 153 -8.98 14.88 10.14
CA SER A 153 -8.58 13.57 9.59
C SER A 153 -7.07 13.51 9.35
N PRO A 154 -6.39 12.40 9.70
CA PRO A 154 -4.98 12.25 9.41
C PRO A 154 -4.72 12.08 7.91
N ILE A 155 -3.72 12.80 7.38
CA ILE A 155 -3.22 12.63 6.02
C ILE A 155 -2.08 11.61 6.00
N ASP A 156 -1.24 11.68 7.01
CA ASP A 156 0.00 10.95 7.18
C ASP A 156 0.17 10.62 8.65
N PHE A 157 0.38 9.35 8.98
CA PHE A 157 0.49 8.93 10.37
C PHE A 157 1.25 7.63 10.53
N MET A 158 1.93 7.51 11.69
CA MET A 158 2.64 6.32 12.13
C MET A 158 1.88 5.66 13.28
N THR A 159 1.69 4.36 13.19
CA THR A 159 1.30 3.53 14.33
C THR A 159 2.56 2.86 14.86
N TYR A 160 2.95 3.24 16.08
CA TYR A 160 4.11 2.67 16.76
C TYR A 160 3.79 1.33 17.38
N ASP A 161 4.79 0.48 17.42
CA ASP A 161 4.76 -0.74 18.23
C ASP A 161 4.83 -0.38 19.73
N ASN A 162 3.95 -0.94 20.52
CA ASN A 162 3.87 -0.70 21.97
C ASN A 162 4.30 -1.92 22.80
N ARG A 163 4.88 -2.94 22.14
CA ARG A 163 5.39 -4.12 22.83
C ARG A 163 6.64 -3.79 23.63
N ASN A 164 6.78 -4.45 24.76
CA ASN A 164 8.02 -4.43 25.55
C ASN A 164 8.55 -5.84 25.72
N TYR A 165 9.87 -5.93 25.78
CA TYR A 165 10.58 -7.20 25.88
C TYR A 165 11.51 -7.19 27.07
N GLU A 166 11.75 -8.35 27.65
CA GLU A 166 12.89 -8.62 28.50
C GLU A 166 13.95 -9.33 27.66
N MET A 167 15.14 -8.76 27.64
CA MET A 167 16.33 -9.36 27.06
C MET A 167 17.20 -9.92 28.19
N HIS A 168 17.45 -11.19 28.12
CA HIS A 168 18.32 -11.92 29.04
C HIS A 168 19.65 -12.22 28.37
N VAL A 169 20.72 -11.76 28.98
CA VAL A 169 22.11 -11.94 28.50
C VAL A 169 22.85 -12.79 29.50
N ILE A 170 23.25 -13.98 29.09
CA ILE A 170 24.02 -14.92 29.93
C ILE A 170 25.49 -14.79 29.63
N VAL A 171 26.25 -14.34 30.60
CA VAL A 171 27.71 -14.13 30.50
C VAL A 171 28.43 -15.20 31.25
N LYS A 172 29.51 -15.76 30.68
CA LYS A 172 30.37 -16.78 31.26
C LYS A 172 31.82 -16.30 31.27
N ASN A 173 32.62 -16.89 32.18
CA ASN A 173 34.08 -16.72 32.19
C ASN A 173 34.71 -17.53 31.05
N LYS A 174 35.74 -16.95 30.41
CA LYS A 174 36.58 -17.66 29.48
C LYS A 174 37.62 -18.49 30.21
N THR A 175 38.07 -19.58 29.61
CA THR A 175 39.17 -20.41 30.12
C THR A 175 40.48 -19.63 30.15
N THR A 176 40.67 -18.63 29.28
CA THR A 176 41.88 -17.81 29.18
C THR A 176 41.79 -16.50 29.98
N GLY A 177 40.75 -16.31 30.77
CA GLY A 177 40.45 -15.07 31.50
C GLY A 177 39.56 -14.10 30.75
N GLY A 178 38.84 -13.25 31.53
CA GLY A 178 37.79 -12.39 31.02
C GLY A 178 36.45 -13.10 30.81
N THR A 179 35.52 -12.45 30.17
CA THR A 179 34.12 -12.93 29.99
C THR A 179 33.71 -12.99 28.51
N TYR A 180 32.61 -13.67 28.24
CA TYR A 180 31.97 -13.69 26.93
C TYR A 180 30.45 -13.88 27.08
N ILE A 181 29.68 -13.33 26.15
CA ILE A 181 28.23 -13.55 26.08
C ILE A 181 27.99 -14.94 25.55
N SER A 182 27.58 -15.86 26.45
CA SER A 182 27.33 -17.26 26.11
C SER A 182 26.03 -17.44 25.35
N SER A 183 24.96 -16.69 25.76
CA SER A 183 23.67 -16.75 25.10
C SER A 183 22.83 -15.52 25.39
N VAL A 184 21.90 -15.22 24.46
CA VAL A 184 20.91 -14.13 24.57
C VAL A 184 19.55 -14.64 24.13
N TYR A 185 18.50 -14.26 24.84
CA TYR A 185 17.13 -14.50 24.42
C TYR A 185 16.21 -13.35 24.83
N PHE A 186 15.07 -13.24 24.13
CA PHE A 186 14.04 -12.25 24.41
C PHE A 186 12.75 -12.92 24.85
N LYS A 187 12.02 -12.28 25.77
CA LYS A 187 10.64 -12.60 26.15
C LYS A 187 9.78 -11.37 25.97
N GLN A 188 8.62 -11.49 25.34
CA GLN A 188 7.66 -10.39 25.30
C GLN A 188 6.92 -10.30 26.63
N VAL A 189 6.96 -9.13 27.26
CA VAL A 189 6.39 -8.91 28.60
C VAL A 189 5.17 -7.98 28.59
N SER A 190 5.02 -7.18 27.55
CA SER A 190 3.85 -6.32 27.38
C SER A 190 3.43 -6.22 25.93
N PRO A 191 2.20 -6.61 25.52
CA PRO A 191 1.38 -7.58 26.27
C PRO A 191 2.13 -8.89 26.47
N SER A 192 1.94 -9.55 27.61
CA SER A 192 2.70 -10.75 27.96
C SER A 192 2.33 -11.92 27.05
N VAL A 193 3.35 -12.60 26.54
CA VAL A 193 3.22 -13.83 25.74
C VAL A 193 4.19 -14.89 26.26
N ASN A 194 3.71 -16.12 26.38
CA ASN A 194 4.55 -17.22 26.84
C ASN A 194 5.62 -17.60 25.81
N GLY A 195 6.80 -18.01 26.28
CA GLY A 195 7.90 -18.47 25.47
C GLY A 195 8.92 -17.38 25.14
N LYS A 196 9.98 -17.82 24.45
CA LYS A 196 11.04 -16.94 23.94
C LYS A 196 10.72 -16.53 22.51
N VAL A 197 11.09 -15.29 22.16
CA VAL A 197 11.01 -14.83 20.77
C VAL A 197 12.04 -15.56 19.93
N LYS A 198 11.64 -16.11 18.78
CA LYS A 198 12.58 -16.71 17.82
C LYS A 198 13.28 -15.61 17.02
N PRO A 199 14.58 -15.75 16.73
CA PRO A 199 15.22 -14.88 15.76
C PRO A 199 14.62 -15.10 14.37
N SER A 200 14.50 -14.05 13.58
CA SER A 200 14.14 -14.12 12.16
C SER A 200 15.27 -14.64 11.29
N GLU A 201 16.50 -14.34 11.69
CA GLU A 201 17.73 -14.89 11.10
C GLU A 201 18.66 -15.40 12.18
N SER A 202 19.32 -16.54 11.91
CA SER A 202 20.37 -17.13 12.74
C SER A 202 21.66 -17.24 11.92
N GLY A 203 22.82 -16.99 12.57
CA GLY A 203 24.11 -17.04 11.90
C GLY A 203 25.20 -16.45 12.76
N THR A 204 26.10 -15.65 12.17
CA THR A 204 27.14 -14.94 12.93
C THR A 204 26.57 -13.83 13.81
N THR A 205 25.42 -13.26 13.41
CA THR A 205 24.61 -12.31 14.19
C THR A 205 23.16 -12.78 14.10
N TYR A 206 22.52 -12.97 15.26
CA TYR A 206 21.11 -13.34 15.34
C TYR A 206 20.25 -12.08 15.22
N LYS A 207 19.29 -12.07 14.30
CA LYS A 207 18.35 -10.95 14.13
C LYS A 207 17.01 -11.28 14.76
N TYR A 208 16.42 -10.32 15.46
CA TYR A 208 15.12 -10.46 16.10
C TYR A 208 14.17 -9.34 15.62
N ASP A 209 13.03 -9.71 15.03
CA ASP A 209 11.96 -8.81 14.58
C ASP A 209 11.10 -8.40 15.78
N LEU A 210 11.64 -7.55 16.67
CA LEU A 210 10.96 -7.19 17.90
C LEU A 210 9.87 -6.15 17.66
N PHE A 211 10.14 -5.13 16.84
CA PHE A 211 9.28 -3.97 16.69
C PHE A 211 8.85 -3.75 15.26
N THR A 212 7.52 -3.59 15.08
CA THR A 212 6.88 -3.36 13.79
C THR A 212 6.04 -2.10 13.84
N ASN A 213 6.41 -1.09 13.05
CA ASN A 213 5.58 0.09 12.91
C ASN A 213 4.83 0.07 11.59
N ILE A 214 3.68 0.73 11.54
CA ILE A 214 2.85 0.82 10.36
C ILE A 214 2.76 2.29 9.95
N TYR A 215 3.27 2.59 8.75
CA TYR A 215 3.19 3.92 8.16
C TYR A 215 2.08 3.99 7.12
N ARG A 216 1.21 5.00 7.25
CA ARG A 216 0.03 5.18 6.40
C ARG A 216 -0.08 6.59 5.89
N LYS A 217 -0.58 6.74 4.65
CA LYS A 217 -0.99 8.02 4.07
C LYS A 217 -2.37 7.91 3.44
N ASN A 218 -3.08 9.03 3.39
CA ASN A 218 -4.24 9.18 2.52
C ASN A 218 -3.77 9.55 1.11
N ALA A 219 -4.33 8.89 0.11
CA ALA A 219 -3.95 9.06 -1.29
C ALA A 219 -4.25 10.46 -1.84
N GLY A 220 -3.51 10.86 -2.85
CA GLY A 220 -3.77 12.07 -3.64
C GLY A 220 -3.48 13.39 -2.94
N LYS A 221 -2.96 13.39 -1.71
CA LYS A 221 -2.78 14.59 -0.89
C LYS A 221 -1.40 15.24 -1.03
N ILE A 222 -0.42 14.50 -1.51
CA ILE A 222 0.96 14.93 -1.57
C ILE A 222 1.22 15.68 -2.88
N THR A 223 1.60 16.94 -2.81
CA THR A 223 1.97 17.77 -3.95
C THR A 223 3.47 17.72 -4.24
N ASP A 224 4.29 17.43 -3.23
CA ASP A 224 5.73 17.19 -3.35
C ASP A 224 6.07 15.81 -2.79
N PRO A 225 6.75 14.93 -3.56
CA PRO A 225 7.08 13.57 -3.13
C PRO A 225 8.08 13.50 -1.95
N ASN A 226 8.83 14.59 -1.69
CA ASN A 226 9.75 14.66 -0.56
C ASN A 226 9.09 15.12 0.74
N GLU A 227 7.76 15.30 0.74
CA GLU A 227 6.97 15.75 1.87
C GLU A 227 5.69 14.90 2.02
N PRO A 228 5.11 14.80 3.21
CA PRO A 228 5.59 15.36 4.47
C PRO A 228 6.75 14.56 5.04
N ASN A 229 7.70 15.29 5.65
CA ASN A 229 8.72 14.70 6.50
C ASN A 229 8.16 14.60 7.92
N PRO A 230 7.99 13.40 8.50
CA PRO A 230 7.35 13.24 9.81
C PRO A 230 8.18 13.83 10.96
N ASN A 231 9.49 13.94 10.81
CA ASN A 231 10.33 14.64 11.79
C ASN A 231 10.23 16.17 11.65
N LYS A 232 9.82 16.65 10.47
CA LYS A 232 9.60 18.07 10.15
C LYS A 232 8.40 18.19 9.20
N PRO A 233 7.16 18.00 9.65
CA PRO A 233 6.00 18.03 8.79
C PRO A 233 5.83 19.42 8.15
N ASN A 234 5.97 19.51 6.84
CA ASN A 234 5.72 20.73 6.08
C ASN A 234 4.36 20.63 5.40
N VAL A 235 3.35 21.16 6.07
CA VAL A 235 1.95 21.15 5.57
C VAL A 235 1.74 21.97 4.29
N SER A 236 2.71 22.81 3.88
CA SER A 236 2.59 23.61 2.66
C SER A 236 2.68 22.78 1.37
N LYS A 237 3.23 21.58 1.45
CA LYS A 237 3.37 20.64 0.32
C LYS A 237 2.31 19.53 0.32
N VAL A 238 1.27 19.71 1.12
CA VAL A 238 0.10 18.84 1.19
C VAL A 238 -1.12 19.66 0.84
N ASP A 239 -1.90 19.23 -0.15
CA ASP A 239 -3.23 19.79 -0.40
C ASP A 239 -4.30 18.99 0.36
N PRO A 240 -4.78 19.49 1.51
CA PRO A 240 -5.79 18.79 2.29
C PRO A 240 -7.15 18.71 1.61
N ASN A 241 -7.41 19.57 0.60
CA ASN A 241 -8.67 19.60 -0.15
C ASN A 241 -8.63 18.71 -1.39
N ALA A 242 -7.43 18.24 -1.81
CA ALA A 242 -7.31 17.34 -2.93
C ALA A 242 -8.16 16.07 -2.70
N LYS A 243 -8.75 15.57 -3.76
CA LYS A 243 -9.48 14.29 -3.73
C LYS A 243 -8.49 13.14 -3.85
N SER A 244 -8.73 12.05 -3.12
CA SER A 244 -7.87 10.87 -3.21
C SER A 244 -7.98 10.19 -4.57
N LEU A 245 -9.19 10.14 -5.14
CA LEU A 245 -9.44 9.62 -6.47
C LEU A 245 -10.69 10.30 -7.06
N VAL A 246 -10.64 10.65 -8.34
CA VAL A 246 -11.79 11.11 -9.12
C VAL A 246 -11.88 10.26 -10.39
N ILE A 247 -13.03 9.63 -10.61
CA ILE A 247 -13.36 8.93 -11.86
C ILE A 247 -14.46 9.74 -12.56
N LYS A 248 -14.08 10.42 -13.65
CA LYS A 248 -14.98 11.29 -14.42
C LYS A 248 -15.42 10.61 -15.70
N LYS A 249 -16.71 10.77 -16.06
CA LYS A 249 -17.26 10.35 -17.33
C LYS A 249 -17.38 11.53 -18.29
N VAL A 250 -16.89 11.35 -19.53
CA VAL A 250 -17.05 12.28 -20.64
C VAL A 250 -17.66 11.53 -21.81
N VAL A 251 -18.56 12.19 -22.55
CA VAL A 251 -19.14 11.70 -23.80
C VAL A 251 -18.86 12.72 -24.88
N SER A 252 -18.31 12.30 -26.03
CA SER A 252 -17.91 13.14 -27.14
C SER A 252 -18.47 12.65 -28.46
N GLY A 253 -18.61 13.55 -29.42
CA GLY A 253 -19.22 13.35 -30.73
C GLY A 253 -20.42 14.26 -30.95
N ALA A 254 -20.62 14.77 -32.17
CA ALA A 254 -21.69 15.73 -32.47
C ALA A 254 -23.09 15.13 -32.28
N THR A 255 -23.24 13.81 -32.51
CA THR A 255 -24.52 13.08 -32.37
C THR A 255 -24.56 12.25 -31.09
N ALA A 256 -23.54 12.35 -30.23
CA ALA A 256 -23.47 11.53 -29.01
C ALA A 256 -24.49 11.95 -27.95
N ASP A 257 -25.19 10.96 -27.38
CA ASP A 257 -26.17 11.18 -26.32
C ASP A 257 -25.47 11.41 -24.97
N LYS A 258 -25.43 12.67 -24.53
CA LYS A 258 -24.85 13.06 -23.24
C LYS A 258 -25.73 12.73 -22.04
N SER A 259 -27.01 12.40 -22.27
CA SER A 259 -27.95 11.96 -21.21
C SER A 259 -27.85 10.46 -20.92
N LYS A 260 -27.18 9.70 -21.78
CA LYS A 260 -27.03 8.24 -21.67
C LYS A 260 -26.28 7.83 -20.39
N ASP A 261 -26.82 6.81 -19.73
CA ASP A 261 -26.16 6.14 -18.61
C ASP A 261 -25.11 5.14 -19.12
N PHE A 262 -23.89 5.23 -18.62
CA PHE A 262 -22.83 4.26 -18.85
C PHE A 262 -22.60 3.47 -17.57
N THR A 263 -22.56 2.15 -17.69
CA THR A 263 -22.45 1.24 -16.55
C THR A 263 -20.97 0.90 -16.30
N PHE A 264 -20.55 1.06 -15.05
CA PHE A 264 -19.23 0.74 -14.56
C PHE A 264 -19.30 -0.30 -13.46
N LYS A 265 -18.39 -1.25 -13.49
CA LYS A 265 -18.14 -2.22 -12.45
C LYS A 265 -16.78 -1.93 -11.84
N LEU A 266 -16.73 -1.65 -10.54
CA LEU A 266 -15.51 -1.33 -9.81
C LEU A 266 -15.25 -2.37 -8.72
N THR A 267 -14.00 -2.80 -8.63
CA THR A 267 -13.50 -3.65 -7.55
C THR A 267 -12.27 -2.98 -6.98
N PHE A 268 -12.27 -2.74 -5.66
CA PHE A 268 -11.11 -2.16 -4.97
C PHE A 268 -10.36 -3.24 -4.21
N THR A 269 -9.02 -3.23 -4.33
CA THR A 269 -8.11 -4.06 -3.55
C THR A 269 -7.51 -3.22 -2.45
N LYS A 270 -7.55 -3.75 -1.23
CA LYS A 270 -7.10 -3.07 -0.02
C LYS A 270 -5.59 -2.83 -0.02
N ALA A 271 -5.15 -1.64 0.42
CA ALA A 271 -3.74 -1.39 0.69
C ALA A 271 -3.21 -2.33 1.79
N SER A 272 -1.94 -2.73 1.73
CA SER A 272 -1.32 -3.68 2.68
C SER A 272 -1.37 -3.22 4.14
N THR A 273 -1.41 -1.90 4.36
CA THR A 273 -1.43 -1.30 5.69
C THR A 273 -2.85 -0.96 6.18
N GLU A 274 -3.90 -1.22 5.38
CA GLU A 274 -5.27 -0.84 5.71
C GLU A 274 -5.99 -1.94 6.47
N THR A 275 -6.78 -1.54 7.47
CA THR A 275 -7.57 -2.45 8.32
C THR A 275 -9.07 -2.40 8.04
N SER A 276 -9.57 -1.29 7.49
CA SER A 276 -10.98 -1.12 7.13
C SER A 276 -11.42 -2.13 6.07
N GLN A 277 -12.70 -2.47 6.05
CA GLN A 277 -13.25 -3.42 5.07
C GLN A 277 -13.86 -2.75 3.85
N SER A 278 -14.03 -1.43 3.87
CA SER A 278 -14.68 -0.68 2.80
C SER A 278 -14.19 0.76 2.73
N ILE A 279 -14.45 1.39 1.58
CA ILE A 279 -14.28 2.82 1.32
C ILE A 279 -15.59 3.43 0.83
N THR A 280 -15.74 4.73 0.97
CA THR A 280 -16.94 5.46 0.55
C THR A 280 -16.58 6.49 -0.51
N GLY A 281 -17.26 6.44 -1.65
CA GLY A 281 -17.23 7.47 -2.69
C GLY A 281 -18.58 8.19 -2.81
N LYS A 282 -18.61 9.27 -3.58
CA LYS A 282 -19.82 10.07 -3.86
C LYS A 282 -20.01 10.28 -5.35
N ILE A 283 -21.27 10.23 -5.80
CA ILE A 283 -21.70 10.69 -7.12
C ILE A 283 -22.69 11.82 -6.86
N GLY A 284 -22.27 13.07 -7.14
CA GLY A 284 -22.96 14.25 -6.63
C GLY A 284 -23.03 14.21 -5.10
N GLU A 285 -24.22 14.30 -4.53
CA GLU A 285 -24.44 14.23 -3.07
C GLU A 285 -24.67 12.80 -2.55
N THR A 286 -24.83 11.82 -3.47
CA THR A 286 -25.15 10.44 -3.08
C THR A 286 -23.89 9.66 -2.72
N SER A 287 -23.83 9.18 -1.49
CA SER A 287 -22.75 8.29 -1.01
C SER A 287 -22.94 6.85 -1.48
N LYS A 288 -21.85 6.21 -1.86
CA LYS A 288 -21.78 4.80 -2.25
C LYS A 288 -20.64 4.12 -1.51
N THR A 289 -20.92 2.99 -0.86
CA THR A 289 -19.92 2.17 -0.18
C THR A 289 -19.38 1.10 -1.12
N PHE A 290 -18.06 0.91 -1.11
CA PHE A 290 -17.35 -0.12 -1.86
C PHE A 290 -16.63 -1.02 -0.87
N VAL A 291 -17.04 -2.29 -0.79
CA VAL A 291 -16.39 -3.31 0.03
C VAL A 291 -15.17 -3.83 -0.73
N TYR A 292 -14.02 -3.89 -0.09
CA TYR A 292 -12.80 -4.40 -0.70
C TYR A 292 -12.98 -5.85 -1.18
N GLY A 293 -12.48 -6.13 -2.40
CA GLY A 293 -12.58 -7.43 -3.04
C GLY A 293 -13.95 -7.72 -3.67
N GLN A 294 -14.96 -6.87 -3.48
CA GLN A 294 -16.29 -7.05 -4.07
C GLN A 294 -16.54 -6.10 -5.24
N GLU A 295 -17.13 -6.62 -6.32
CA GLU A 295 -17.56 -5.82 -7.45
C GLU A 295 -18.78 -4.98 -7.08
N THR A 296 -18.71 -3.67 -7.33
CA THR A 296 -19.81 -2.74 -7.14
C THR A 296 -20.16 -2.08 -8.47
N THR A 297 -21.41 -2.13 -8.86
CA THR A 297 -21.93 -1.49 -10.09
C THR A 297 -22.41 -0.07 -9.79
N ILE A 298 -22.03 0.86 -10.66
CA ILE A 298 -22.50 2.25 -10.68
C ILE A 298 -22.84 2.67 -12.12
N THR A 299 -23.55 3.78 -12.27
CA THR A 299 -23.78 4.45 -13.55
C THR A 299 -23.27 5.88 -13.49
N LEU A 300 -22.68 6.36 -14.59
CA LEU A 300 -22.27 7.75 -14.77
C LEU A 300 -22.73 8.26 -16.15
N ARG A 301 -23.17 9.52 -16.17
CA ARG A 301 -23.47 10.27 -17.40
C ARG A 301 -22.34 11.24 -17.74
N HIS A 302 -22.46 11.89 -18.87
CA HIS A 302 -21.54 12.98 -19.24
C HIS A 302 -21.38 13.99 -18.10
N ASP A 303 -20.12 14.36 -17.83
CA ASP A 303 -19.65 15.26 -16.76
C ASP A 303 -19.92 14.80 -15.32
N GLN A 304 -20.54 13.66 -15.09
CA GLN A 304 -20.62 13.07 -13.75
C GLN A 304 -19.29 12.46 -13.31
N SER A 305 -19.06 12.50 -12.02
CA SER A 305 -17.86 11.93 -11.39
C SER A 305 -18.21 11.12 -10.15
N LEU A 306 -17.53 9.97 -10.00
CA LEU A 306 -17.38 9.29 -8.72
C LEU A 306 -16.15 9.87 -8.02
N VAL A 307 -16.34 10.44 -6.84
CA VAL A 307 -15.31 11.14 -6.07
C VAL A 307 -15.07 10.45 -4.74
N PHE A 308 -13.84 10.19 -4.43
CA PHE A 308 -13.38 9.73 -3.12
C PHE A 308 -12.58 10.83 -2.44
N ASP A 309 -13.10 11.36 -1.35
CA ASP A 309 -12.41 12.36 -0.53
C ASP A 309 -11.19 11.77 0.17
N THR A 310 -11.31 10.51 0.60
CA THR A 310 -10.27 9.81 1.35
C THR A 310 -10.23 8.34 0.95
N ILE A 311 -9.09 7.90 0.43
CA ILE A 311 -8.73 6.49 0.21
C ILE A 311 -7.31 6.29 0.77
N PRO A 312 -7.00 5.18 1.44
CA PRO A 312 -5.63 4.83 1.81
C PRO A 312 -4.74 4.71 0.58
N ALA A 313 -3.58 5.37 0.60
CA ALA A 313 -2.57 5.18 -0.44
C ALA A 313 -2.09 3.73 -0.46
N GLY A 314 -1.89 3.17 -1.65
CA GLY A 314 -1.63 1.75 -1.87
C GLY A 314 -2.87 0.93 -2.20
N THR A 315 -4.07 1.54 -2.14
CA THR A 315 -5.29 0.94 -2.69
C THR A 315 -5.15 0.78 -4.20
N ARG A 316 -5.64 -0.33 -4.75
CA ARG A 316 -5.74 -0.54 -6.20
C ARG A 316 -7.19 -0.68 -6.60
N TYR A 317 -7.52 -0.34 -7.85
CA TYR A 317 -8.84 -0.58 -8.38
C TYR A 317 -8.80 -1.22 -9.76
N LYS A 318 -9.80 -2.03 -10.01
CA LYS A 318 -10.20 -2.52 -11.33
C LYS A 318 -11.49 -1.79 -11.72
N LEU A 319 -11.53 -1.29 -12.95
CA LEU A 319 -12.70 -0.64 -13.54
C LEU A 319 -13.02 -1.35 -14.85
N VAL A 320 -14.28 -1.73 -15.00
CA VAL A 320 -14.83 -2.26 -16.26
C VAL A 320 -16.03 -1.40 -16.65
N GLU A 321 -15.92 -0.67 -17.76
CA GLU A 321 -17.07 -0.05 -18.38
C GLU A 321 -17.72 -1.04 -19.36
N THR A 322 -19.01 -1.27 -19.22
CA THR A 322 -19.76 -2.12 -20.16
C THR A 322 -19.82 -1.43 -21.51
N GLY A 323 -19.52 -2.16 -22.59
CA GLY A 323 -19.54 -1.65 -23.95
C GLY A 323 -20.89 -1.04 -24.34
N SER A 324 -20.86 0.10 -25.00
CA SER A 324 -22.03 0.79 -25.55
C SER A 324 -21.94 0.80 -27.06
N GLN A 325 -23.03 0.36 -27.72
CA GLN A 325 -23.07 0.27 -29.17
C GLN A 325 -22.70 1.59 -29.86
N GLY A 326 -21.77 1.54 -30.79
CA GLY A 326 -21.27 2.68 -31.56
C GLY A 326 -20.21 3.51 -30.86
N TYR A 327 -20.06 3.42 -29.53
CA TYR A 327 -19.09 4.18 -28.76
C TYR A 327 -17.75 3.45 -28.63
N THR A 328 -16.68 4.23 -28.65
CA THR A 328 -15.32 3.76 -28.31
C THR A 328 -14.92 4.41 -26.99
N ALA A 329 -14.64 3.60 -25.98
CA ALA A 329 -14.15 4.08 -24.69
C ALA A 329 -12.63 4.32 -24.74
N SER A 330 -12.17 5.32 -24.02
CA SER A 330 -10.75 5.60 -23.77
C SER A 330 -10.58 6.22 -22.40
N ALA A 331 -9.39 6.14 -21.82
CA ALA A 331 -9.08 6.78 -20.55
C ALA A 331 -7.83 7.64 -20.65
N ALA A 332 -7.89 8.83 -20.03
CA ALA A 332 -6.73 9.64 -19.66
C ALA A 332 -6.70 9.71 -18.14
N TYR A 333 -5.65 9.18 -17.52
CA TYR A 333 -5.61 9.05 -16.07
C TYR A 333 -4.22 9.33 -15.48
N LYS A 334 -4.21 9.62 -14.18
CA LYS A 334 -2.99 9.68 -13.38
C LYS A 334 -2.97 8.50 -12.41
N GLU A 335 -1.88 7.78 -12.40
CA GLU A 335 -1.58 6.72 -11.46
C GLU A 335 -0.41 7.17 -10.59
N ASN A 336 -0.68 7.47 -9.32
CA ASN A 336 0.32 8.04 -8.39
C ASN A 336 1.10 9.21 -9.01
N GLY A 337 0.39 10.16 -9.63
CA GLY A 337 0.94 11.35 -10.28
C GLY A 337 1.43 11.15 -11.72
N ALA A 338 1.71 9.93 -12.16
CA ALA A 338 2.17 9.63 -13.52
C ALA A 338 0.98 9.64 -14.50
N SER A 339 1.06 10.46 -15.56
CA SER A 339 0.02 10.54 -16.59
C SER A 339 0.09 9.33 -17.52
N LYS A 340 -1.06 8.70 -17.77
CA LYS A 340 -1.23 7.53 -18.63
C LYS A 340 -2.47 7.67 -19.51
N ASN A 341 -2.46 7.01 -20.66
CA ASN A 341 -3.59 6.91 -21.58
C ASN A 341 -3.85 5.46 -21.92
N GLN A 342 -5.12 5.11 -22.12
CA GLN A 342 -5.53 3.78 -22.59
C GLN A 342 -6.65 3.93 -23.62
N ALA A 343 -6.51 3.26 -24.77
CA ALA A 343 -7.55 3.19 -25.78
C ALA A 343 -8.34 1.88 -25.65
N GLY A 344 -9.61 1.93 -25.96
CA GLY A 344 -10.48 0.77 -26.08
C GLY A 344 -10.88 0.51 -27.54
N THR A 345 -11.80 -0.46 -27.71
CA THR A 345 -12.36 -0.83 -29.02
C THR A 345 -13.84 -0.47 -29.06
N VAL A 346 -14.36 -0.14 -30.25
CA VAL A 346 -15.76 0.24 -30.45
C VAL A 346 -16.71 -0.87 -29.96
N SER A 347 -17.76 -0.47 -29.26
CA SER A 347 -18.84 -1.35 -28.76
C SER A 347 -18.42 -2.47 -27.81
N THR A 348 -17.17 -2.46 -27.32
CA THR A 348 -16.65 -3.49 -26.41
C THR A 348 -16.50 -2.97 -24.98
N ASN A 349 -16.41 -3.91 -24.04
CA ASN A 349 -16.08 -3.55 -22.67
C ASN A 349 -14.69 -2.92 -22.60
N PHE A 350 -14.58 -1.82 -21.84
CA PHE A 350 -13.31 -1.16 -21.57
C PHE A 350 -12.86 -1.52 -20.16
N THR A 351 -11.67 -2.08 -20.04
CA THR A 351 -11.14 -2.58 -18.75
C THR A 351 -9.84 -1.89 -18.41
N GLN A 352 -9.78 -1.30 -17.21
CA GLN A 352 -8.55 -0.92 -16.54
C GLN A 352 -8.37 -1.86 -15.35
N ASP A 353 -7.20 -2.49 -15.24
CA ASP A 353 -6.94 -3.48 -14.21
C ASP A 353 -5.79 -3.04 -13.31
N SER A 354 -5.99 -3.23 -12.00
CA SER A 354 -4.96 -3.01 -10.98
C SER A 354 -4.32 -1.61 -10.96
N ILE A 355 -5.12 -0.55 -11.19
CA ILE A 355 -4.63 0.83 -11.15
C ILE A 355 -4.34 1.24 -9.71
N LEU A 356 -3.12 1.72 -9.46
CA LEU A 356 -2.66 2.14 -8.14
C LEU A 356 -3.19 3.54 -7.77
N VAL A 357 -3.75 3.66 -6.58
CA VAL A 357 -4.11 4.94 -5.95
C VAL A 357 -3.02 5.27 -4.93
N GLY A 358 -2.03 6.05 -5.35
CA GLY A 358 -0.86 6.39 -4.55
C GLY A 358 -0.98 7.73 -3.82
N GLU A 359 0.10 8.12 -3.15
CA GLU A 359 0.14 9.36 -2.35
C GLU A 359 0.00 10.65 -3.18
N LYS A 360 0.43 10.61 -4.46
CA LYS A 360 0.34 11.72 -5.41
C LYS A 360 -1.03 11.74 -6.09
N PRO A 361 -1.40 12.81 -6.83
CA PRO A 361 -2.71 12.93 -7.46
C PRO A 361 -3.10 11.71 -8.31
N ASN A 362 -4.35 11.27 -8.15
CA ASN A 362 -4.97 10.18 -8.89
C ASN A 362 -6.29 10.68 -9.46
N ASN A 363 -6.42 10.65 -10.77
CA ASN A 363 -7.66 10.97 -11.45
C ASN A 363 -7.79 10.11 -12.70
N ASN A 364 -9.02 9.88 -13.13
CA ASN A 364 -9.32 9.03 -14.26
C ASN A 364 -10.50 9.63 -15.04
N THR A 365 -10.26 10.01 -16.28
CA THR A 365 -11.32 10.51 -17.17
C THR A 365 -11.58 9.45 -18.22
N ILE A 366 -12.77 8.84 -18.18
CA ILE A 366 -13.22 7.87 -19.16
C ILE A 366 -14.05 8.62 -20.21
N THR A 367 -13.60 8.63 -21.44
CA THR A 367 -14.26 9.27 -22.58
C THR A 367 -14.85 8.23 -23.52
N ASN A 368 -16.18 8.32 -23.78
CA ASN A 368 -16.82 7.55 -24.84
C ASN A 368 -17.04 8.45 -26.05
N SER A 369 -16.37 8.15 -27.13
CA SER A 369 -16.47 8.85 -28.39
C SER A 369 -17.42 8.12 -29.34
N LEU A 370 -18.41 8.85 -29.86
CA LEU A 370 -19.23 8.37 -30.97
C LEU A 370 -18.72 9.04 -32.25
N PRO A 371 -18.28 8.29 -33.26
CA PRO A 371 -17.81 8.89 -34.52
C PRO A 371 -18.91 9.70 -35.17
N ASP A 372 -18.56 10.86 -35.68
CA ASP A 372 -19.51 11.65 -36.48
C ASP A 372 -19.76 10.94 -37.80
N VAL A 373 -21.01 10.59 -38.03
CA VAL A 373 -21.43 10.03 -39.32
C VAL A 373 -21.51 11.21 -40.29
N THR A 374 -20.49 11.39 -41.08
CA THR A 374 -20.59 12.36 -42.17
C THR A 374 -21.65 11.86 -43.16
N PRO A 375 -22.67 12.69 -43.52
CA PRO A 375 -23.73 12.26 -44.45
C PRO A 375 -23.26 12.02 -45.87
N THR A 376 -21.96 12.15 -46.12
CA THR A 376 -21.36 12.02 -47.49
C THR A 376 -21.56 10.67 -48.17
N GLY A 377 -21.73 9.58 -47.40
CA GLY A 377 -22.02 8.26 -47.98
C GLY A 377 -23.42 8.15 -48.59
N LEU A 378 -24.42 8.76 -47.98
CA LEU A 378 -25.80 8.67 -48.46
C LEU A 378 -26.00 9.45 -49.76
N LEU A 379 -25.30 10.57 -49.93
CA LEU A 379 -25.31 11.37 -51.15
C LEU A 379 -24.54 10.75 -52.31
N ILE A 380 -23.37 10.14 -52.03
CA ILE A 380 -22.52 9.51 -53.01
C ILE A 380 -23.13 8.21 -53.56
N ASP A 381 -23.66 7.35 -52.70
CA ASP A 381 -24.30 6.09 -53.09
C ASP A 381 -25.61 6.32 -53.86
N ASN A 382 -26.31 7.40 -53.63
CA ASN A 382 -27.54 7.74 -54.35
C ASN A 382 -27.35 8.79 -55.46
N LEU A 383 -26.10 9.29 -55.68
CA LEU A 383 -25.80 10.28 -56.72
C LEU A 383 -26.25 9.84 -58.11
N PRO A 384 -26.06 8.55 -58.53
CA PRO A 384 -26.55 8.09 -59.84
C PRO A 384 -28.08 8.17 -59.96
N PHE A 385 -28.81 7.87 -58.89
CA PHE A 385 -30.28 7.95 -58.91
C PHE A 385 -30.78 9.37 -58.93
N ILE A 386 -30.15 10.31 -58.18
CA ILE A 386 -30.49 11.71 -58.19
C ILE A 386 -30.21 12.33 -59.56
N LEU A 387 -29.07 11.98 -60.19
CA LEU A 387 -28.76 12.39 -61.56
C LEU A 387 -29.75 11.83 -62.55
N MET A 388 -30.15 10.59 -62.48
CA MET A 388 -31.17 10.01 -63.37
C MET A 388 -32.53 10.69 -63.23
N ILE A 389 -32.95 10.98 -61.99
CA ILE A 389 -34.20 11.72 -61.73
C ILE A 389 -34.12 13.15 -62.32
N GLY A 390 -33.00 13.83 -62.14
CA GLY A 390 -32.79 15.16 -62.70
C GLY A 390 -32.79 15.20 -64.22
N LEU A 391 -32.11 14.22 -64.88
CA LEU A 391 -32.10 14.07 -66.33
C LEU A 391 -33.49 13.68 -66.90
N SER A 392 -34.26 12.81 -66.21
CA SER A 392 -35.61 12.46 -66.64
C SER A 392 -36.58 13.60 -66.56
N LEU A 393 -36.49 14.43 -65.48
CA LEU A 393 -37.31 15.67 -65.32
C LEU A 393 -36.94 16.73 -66.39
N ALA A 394 -35.65 16.90 -66.68
CA ALA A 394 -35.19 17.84 -67.72
C ALA A 394 -35.63 17.36 -69.12
N GLY A 395 -35.57 16.08 -69.42
CA GLY A 395 -36.09 15.48 -70.65
C GLY A 395 -37.60 15.64 -70.80
N PHE A 396 -38.35 15.51 -69.73
CA PHE A 396 -39.81 15.68 -69.72
C PHE A 396 -40.18 17.16 -70.00
N VAL A 397 -39.46 18.12 -69.43
CA VAL A 397 -39.66 19.56 -69.68
C VAL A 397 -39.34 19.93 -71.12
N ILE A 398 -38.28 19.38 -71.68
CA ILE A 398 -37.89 19.62 -73.09
C ILE A 398 -38.94 19.03 -74.07
N LEU A 399 -39.38 17.80 -73.81
CA LEU A 399 -40.40 17.17 -74.63
C LEU A 399 -41.78 17.87 -74.53
N SER A 400 -42.13 18.37 -73.31
CA SER A 400 -43.37 19.11 -73.09
C SER A 400 -43.36 20.48 -73.81
N LYS A 401 -42.20 21.16 -73.90
CA LYS A 401 -42.02 22.38 -74.69
C LYS A 401 -42.10 22.15 -76.16
N LYS A 402 -41.52 21.07 -76.67
CA LYS A 402 -41.58 20.72 -78.13
C LYS A 402 -43.06 20.41 -78.55
N ARG A 403 -43.87 19.77 -77.70
CA ARG A 403 -45.29 19.51 -77.99
C ARG A 403 -46.15 20.74 -77.96
N ARG A 404 -45.74 21.84 -77.37
CA ARG A 404 -46.48 23.16 -77.39
C ARG A 404 -46.11 24.05 -78.56
N GLN A 405 -45.12 23.70 -79.36
CA GLN A 405 -44.64 24.44 -80.54
C GLN A 405 -44.94 23.73 -81.86
N ALA A 406 -45.53 22.55 -81.84
CA ALA A 406 -46.09 21.84 -82.97
C ALA A 406 -47.65 21.87 -82.89
#